data_18692b724c0cbacb3f0f8efa7e64aae5
#
_entry.id   18692b724c0cbacb3f0f8efa7e64aae5
#
_cell.length_a   1.000
_cell.length_b   1.000
_cell.length_c   1.000
_cell.angle_alpha   90.00
_cell.angle_beta   90.00
_cell.angle_gamma   90.00
#
_symmetry.space_group_name_H-M   'P 1'
#
loop_
_entity.id
_entity.type
_entity.pdbx_description
1 polymer ?
#
loop_
_entity_poly.entity_id
_entity_poly.type
_entity_poly.pdbx_seq_one_letter_code
_entity_poly.pdbx_strand_id
1 'polypeptide(L)'
;MDNKKTQLVDSSGISNLIKRISHEILESSDDVDNLAIIGIKSRGDFIAKRIAEQISELASNEFSLGTIDVTFHRDDYRTNLGSPKVGISDINFDVNGKDIILIDDVLYTGRTIRAAMDEIFTFGRPNRIQLAVVVDRGHRELPI
;
A
#
# COMPACT_ATOMS: atom_id res chain seq x y z
N MET A 1 -19.45 -9.80 -26.16
CA MET A 1 -18.82 -10.46 -25.01
C MET A 1 -19.39 -9.87 -23.72
N ASP A 2 -20.12 -10.68 -23.01
CA ASP A 2 -20.64 -10.27 -21.71
C ASP A 2 -19.50 -10.25 -20.71
N ASN A 3 -19.01 -9.05 -20.38
CA ASN A 3 -18.12 -8.85 -19.23
C ASN A 3 -18.96 -9.03 -17.95
N LYS A 4 -19.17 -10.28 -17.56
CA LYS A 4 -19.78 -10.57 -16.27
C LYS A 4 -18.81 -10.19 -15.17
N LYS A 5 -19.10 -9.10 -14.50
CA LYS A 5 -18.42 -8.76 -13.26
C LYS A 5 -18.98 -9.65 -12.15
N THR A 6 -18.13 -10.44 -11.55
CA THR A 6 -18.48 -11.23 -10.37
C THR A 6 -17.95 -10.53 -9.13
N GLN A 7 -18.83 -10.25 -8.20
CA GLN A 7 -18.42 -9.69 -6.90
C GLN A 7 -17.84 -10.81 -6.04
N LEU A 8 -16.54 -10.73 -5.73
CA LEU A 8 -15.85 -11.70 -4.89
C LEU A 8 -16.04 -11.42 -3.41
N VAL A 9 -16.15 -10.14 -3.03
CA VAL A 9 -16.24 -9.71 -1.64
C VAL A 9 -17.21 -8.52 -1.56
N ASP A 10 -18.12 -8.54 -0.62
CA ASP A 10 -19.01 -7.42 -0.32
C ASP A 10 -18.40 -6.44 0.68
N SER A 11 -19.14 -5.38 1.06
CA SER A 11 -18.64 -4.37 1.99
C SER A 11 -18.33 -4.92 3.38
N SER A 12 -19.12 -5.88 3.89
CA SER A 12 -18.84 -6.50 5.18
C SER A 12 -17.62 -7.42 5.11
N GLY A 13 -17.42 -8.10 3.99
CA GLY A 13 -16.23 -8.90 3.72
C GLY A 13 -14.95 -8.06 3.67
N ILE A 14 -15.00 -6.88 3.04
CA ILE A 14 -13.88 -5.93 3.04
C ILE A 14 -13.58 -5.45 4.46
N SER A 15 -14.57 -5.12 5.25
CA SER A 15 -14.38 -4.71 6.65
C SER A 15 -13.70 -5.79 7.47
N ASN A 16 -14.10 -7.05 7.27
CA ASN A 16 -13.48 -8.20 7.93
C ASN A 16 -12.03 -8.42 7.48
N LEU A 17 -11.75 -8.25 6.19
CA LEU A 17 -10.38 -8.33 5.66
C LEU A 17 -9.48 -7.25 6.26
N ILE A 18 -9.97 -6.03 6.36
CA ILE A 18 -9.22 -4.92 6.97
C ILE A 18 -8.91 -5.21 8.44
N LYS A 19 -9.87 -5.72 9.20
CA LYS A 19 -9.64 -6.13 10.59
C LYS A 19 -8.58 -7.22 10.68
N ARG A 20 -8.68 -8.23 9.84
CA ARG A 20 -7.72 -9.34 9.83
C ARG A 20 -6.31 -8.89 9.46
N ILE A 21 -6.18 -8.08 8.41
CA ILE A 21 -4.89 -7.52 8.00
C ILE A 21 -4.30 -6.67 9.14
N SER A 22 -5.13 -5.85 9.79
CA SER A 22 -4.70 -5.01 10.91
C SER A 22 -4.16 -5.84 12.07
N HIS A 23 -4.83 -6.91 12.44
CA HIS A 23 -4.35 -7.85 13.46
C HIS A 23 -3.05 -8.53 13.05
N GLU A 24 -2.93 -8.99 11.81
CA GLU A 24 -1.70 -9.61 11.30
C GLU A 24 -0.51 -8.64 11.32
N ILE A 25 -0.74 -7.37 10.96
CA ILE A 25 0.29 -6.34 11.04
C ILE A 25 0.80 -6.17 12.47
N LEU A 26 -0.10 -6.06 13.43
CA LEU A 26 0.26 -5.90 14.84
C LEU A 26 0.98 -7.13 15.39
N GLU A 27 0.50 -8.33 15.07
CA GLU A 27 1.10 -9.58 15.51
C GLU A 27 2.51 -9.80 14.96
N SER A 28 2.75 -9.38 13.72
CA SER A 28 4.06 -9.54 13.06
C SER A 28 5.05 -8.44 13.40
N SER A 29 4.63 -7.41 14.11
CA SER A 29 5.47 -6.27 14.44
C SER A 29 6.25 -6.50 15.73
N ASP A 30 7.57 -6.34 15.65
CA ASP A 30 8.44 -6.41 16.84
C ASP A 30 8.39 -5.11 17.65
N ASP A 31 8.13 -3.99 16.98
CA ASP A 31 8.04 -2.66 17.58
C ASP A 31 6.88 -1.89 16.95
N VAL A 32 5.72 -2.00 17.58
CA VAL A 32 4.48 -1.38 17.10
C VAL A 32 4.62 0.14 17.01
N ASP A 33 5.35 0.76 17.92
CA ASP A 33 5.52 2.21 17.93
C ASP A 33 6.35 2.72 16.73
N ASN A 34 7.10 1.83 16.08
CA ASN A 34 7.92 2.17 14.92
C ASN A 34 7.21 1.96 13.57
N LEU A 35 5.96 1.55 13.57
CA LEU A 35 5.19 1.34 12.35
C LEU A 35 4.82 2.66 11.68
N ALA A 36 4.89 2.67 10.35
CA ALA A 36 4.32 3.72 9.52
C ALA A 36 3.61 3.07 8.34
N ILE A 37 2.53 3.67 7.90
CA ILE A 37 1.66 3.10 6.88
C ILE A 37 1.68 3.98 5.65
N ILE A 38 1.91 3.38 4.49
CA ILE A 38 1.94 4.08 3.21
C ILE A 38 0.99 3.37 2.24
N GLY A 39 0.01 4.10 1.73
CA GLY A 39 -0.91 3.61 0.72
C GLY A 39 -0.54 4.08 -0.67
N ILE A 40 -0.73 3.21 -1.66
CA ILE A 40 -0.48 3.52 -3.07
C ILE A 40 -1.76 4.05 -3.70
N LYS A 41 -1.70 5.28 -4.24
CA LYS A 41 -2.79 5.89 -5.01
C LYS A 41 -2.93 5.18 -6.36
N SER A 42 -4.14 5.03 -6.84
CA SER A 42 -5.39 5.26 -6.14
C SER A 42 -5.89 3.96 -5.55
N ARG A 43 -6.81 4.02 -4.61
CA ARG A 43 -7.44 2.92 -3.89
C ARG A 43 -6.61 2.40 -2.72
N GLY A 44 -5.31 2.14 -2.87
CA GLY A 44 -4.45 1.73 -1.76
C GLY A 44 -4.41 2.76 -0.64
N ASP A 45 -4.50 4.04 -0.98
CA ASP A 45 -4.56 5.13 0.00
C ASP A 45 -5.81 5.07 0.89
N PHE A 46 -6.98 4.75 0.33
CA PHE A 46 -8.22 4.58 1.09
C PHE A 46 -8.15 3.36 2.01
N ILE A 47 -7.62 2.26 1.52
CA ILE A 47 -7.43 1.04 2.31
C ILE A 47 -6.43 1.30 3.44
N ALA A 48 -5.33 1.98 3.14
CA ALA A 48 -4.30 2.35 4.12
C ALA A 48 -4.89 3.20 5.26
N LYS A 49 -5.75 4.16 4.93
CA LYS A 49 -6.43 4.99 5.93
C LYS A 49 -7.30 4.14 6.86
N ARG A 50 -8.07 3.23 6.30
CA ARG A 50 -8.92 2.34 7.10
C ARG A 50 -8.10 1.40 7.99
N ILE A 51 -6.99 0.88 7.48
CA ILE A 51 -6.07 0.05 8.26
C ILE A 51 -5.42 0.87 9.38
N ALA A 52 -4.96 2.08 9.08
CA ALA A 52 -4.38 2.97 10.07
C ALA A 52 -5.35 3.28 11.21
N GLU A 53 -6.60 3.57 10.89
CA GLU A 53 -7.66 3.79 11.88
C GLU A 53 -7.89 2.55 12.74
N GLN A 54 -7.96 1.38 12.13
CA GLN A 54 -8.19 0.12 12.83
C GLN A 54 -7.02 -0.24 13.76
N ILE A 55 -5.78 -0.09 13.29
CA ILE A 55 -4.58 -0.34 14.08
C ILE A 55 -4.49 0.66 15.24
N SER A 56 -4.78 1.93 15.00
CA SER A 56 -4.78 2.97 16.03
C SER A 56 -5.76 2.65 17.15
N GLU A 57 -6.94 2.16 16.80
CA GLU A 57 -7.93 1.72 17.78
C GLU A 57 -7.47 0.52 18.58
N LEU A 58 -6.93 -0.50 17.90
CA LEU A 58 -6.46 -1.74 18.54
C LEU A 58 -5.25 -1.53 19.45
N ALA A 59 -4.32 -0.70 19.04
CA ALA A 59 -3.07 -0.48 19.77
C ALA A 59 -3.11 0.75 20.69
N SER A 60 -4.21 1.49 20.69
CA SER A 60 -4.36 2.74 21.44
C SER A 60 -3.21 3.72 21.19
N ASN A 61 -2.82 3.85 19.93
CA ASN A 61 -1.71 4.68 19.49
C ASN A 61 -2.03 5.28 18.12
N GLU A 62 -1.39 6.40 17.78
CA GLU A 62 -1.49 6.98 16.43
C GLU A 62 -0.29 6.57 15.60
N PHE A 63 -0.52 6.31 14.31
CA PHE A 63 0.52 5.89 13.38
C PHE A 63 0.66 6.91 12.25
N SER A 64 1.90 7.09 11.79
CA SER A 64 2.17 7.90 10.62
C SER A 64 1.55 7.26 9.38
N LEU A 65 0.87 8.09 8.59
CA LEU A 65 0.20 7.66 7.36
C LEU A 65 0.68 8.53 6.21
N GLY A 66 1.15 7.89 5.16
CA GLY A 66 1.57 8.55 3.94
C GLY A 66 0.91 7.96 2.70
N THR A 67 1.06 8.64 1.59
CA THR A 67 0.57 8.17 0.29
C THR A 67 1.65 8.31 -0.78
N ILE A 68 1.66 7.38 -1.72
CA ILE A 68 2.54 7.40 -2.89
C ILE A 68 1.70 7.33 -4.14
N ASP A 69 2.05 8.18 -5.10
CA ASP A 69 1.47 8.15 -6.44
C ASP A 69 2.54 7.68 -7.42
N VAL A 70 2.34 6.48 -7.97
CA VAL A 70 3.24 5.85 -8.95
C VAL A 70 2.60 5.74 -10.33
N THR A 71 1.62 6.57 -10.61
CA THR A 71 0.82 6.51 -11.85
C THR A 71 1.71 6.51 -13.09
N PHE A 72 2.79 7.28 -13.09
CA PHE A 72 3.68 7.35 -14.24
C PHE A 72 4.63 6.15 -14.37
N HIS A 73 4.70 5.25 -13.37
CA HIS A 73 5.47 4.01 -13.42
C HIS A 73 4.62 2.79 -13.85
N ARG A 74 3.35 3.02 -14.19
CA ARG A 74 2.45 1.95 -14.67
C ARG A 74 2.70 1.64 -16.14
N ASP A 75 2.31 0.45 -16.58
CA ASP A 75 2.53 -0.01 -17.96
C ASP A 75 1.89 0.90 -19.02
N ASP A 76 0.79 1.56 -18.71
CA ASP A 76 0.13 2.53 -19.58
C ASP A 76 0.96 3.81 -19.81
N TYR A 77 1.97 4.05 -19.02
CA TYR A 77 2.91 5.16 -19.19
C TYR A 77 3.61 5.13 -20.55
N ARG A 78 3.87 3.97 -21.10
CA ARG A 78 4.56 3.80 -22.40
C ARG A 78 3.79 4.39 -23.57
N THR A 79 2.49 4.55 -23.44
CA THR A 79 1.64 5.11 -24.50
C THR A 79 1.52 6.62 -24.41
N ASN A 80 1.98 7.20 -23.33
CA ASN A 80 1.86 8.62 -23.06
C ASN A 80 3.23 9.29 -23.22
N LEU A 81 3.54 9.69 -24.46
CA LEU A 81 4.81 10.33 -24.82
C LEU A 81 4.93 11.79 -24.35
N GLY A 82 3.99 12.27 -23.54
CA GLY A 82 4.06 13.59 -22.93
C GLY A 82 4.96 13.60 -21.69
N SER A 83 5.18 14.79 -21.13
CA SER A 83 5.90 14.92 -19.86
C SER A 83 5.25 14.06 -18.77
N PRO A 84 6.01 13.22 -18.07
CA PRO A 84 5.47 12.43 -16.99
C PRO A 84 4.87 13.38 -15.96
N LYS A 85 3.58 13.20 -15.67
CA LYS A 85 2.97 13.85 -14.52
C LYS A 85 3.48 13.11 -13.28
N VAL A 86 4.41 13.73 -12.59
CA VAL A 86 4.84 13.25 -11.29
C VAL A 86 3.66 13.40 -10.34
N GLY A 87 3.05 12.29 -9.95
CA GLY A 87 2.08 12.30 -8.89
C GLY A 87 2.75 12.77 -7.60
N ILE A 88 2.00 13.50 -6.79
CA ILE A 88 2.51 14.01 -5.53
C ILE A 88 2.44 12.92 -4.48
N SER A 89 3.62 12.46 -4.04
CA SER A 89 3.72 11.62 -2.86
C SER A 89 3.63 12.51 -1.62
N ASP A 90 2.79 12.11 -0.67
CA ASP A 90 2.56 12.82 0.57
C ASP A 90 3.07 11.98 1.74
N ILE A 91 4.32 12.22 2.13
CA ILE A 91 4.97 11.55 3.25
C ILE A 91 5.51 12.62 4.19
N ASN A 92 4.77 12.90 5.27
CA ASN A 92 5.04 13.97 6.21
C ASN A 92 5.73 13.49 7.50
N PHE A 93 6.45 12.39 7.42
CA PHE A 93 7.19 11.82 8.55
C PHE A 93 8.56 11.35 8.09
N ASP A 94 9.45 11.14 9.06
CA ASP A 94 10.78 10.61 8.77
C ASP A 94 10.71 9.11 8.51
N VAL A 95 11.05 8.72 7.29
CA VAL A 95 11.06 7.33 6.84
C VAL A 95 12.21 6.53 7.43
N ASN A 96 13.31 7.21 7.78
CA ASN A 96 14.51 6.53 8.27
C ASN A 96 14.24 5.67 9.50
N GLY A 97 14.62 4.41 9.44
CA GLY A 97 14.48 3.45 10.52
C GLY A 97 13.07 2.96 10.79
N LYS A 98 12.08 3.41 10.03
CA LYS A 98 10.69 2.99 10.21
C LYS A 98 10.44 1.60 9.63
N ASP A 99 9.51 0.89 10.27
CA ASP A 99 8.92 -0.32 9.72
C ASP A 99 7.71 0.08 8.89
N ILE A 100 7.87 0.07 7.58
CA ILE A 100 6.83 0.54 6.65
C ILE A 100 5.89 -0.61 6.30
N ILE A 101 4.60 -0.35 6.38
CA ILE A 101 3.57 -1.21 5.81
C ILE A 101 3.07 -0.54 4.54
N LEU A 102 3.41 -1.11 3.40
CA LEU A 102 3.00 -0.63 2.09
C LEU A 102 1.69 -1.30 1.69
N ILE A 103 0.69 -0.51 1.33
CA ILE A 103 -0.67 -1.01 1.12
C ILE A 103 -1.14 -0.68 -0.29
N ASP A 104 -1.65 -1.68 -0.97
CA ASP A 104 -2.34 -1.55 -2.25
C ASP A 104 -3.58 -2.43 -2.28
N ASP A 105 -4.43 -2.24 -3.28
CA ASP A 105 -5.63 -3.03 -3.46
C ASP A 105 -5.33 -4.38 -4.12
N VAL A 106 -4.58 -4.38 -5.22
CA VAL A 106 -4.31 -5.59 -6.03
C VAL A 106 -2.81 -5.71 -6.31
N LEU A 107 -2.28 -6.88 -6.04
CA LEU A 107 -0.93 -7.27 -6.42
C LEU A 107 -1.02 -8.11 -7.71
N TYR A 108 -0.37 -7.63 -8.77
CA TYR A 108 -0.39 -8.27 -10.08
C TYR A 108 1.02 -8.66 -10.51
N THR A 109 1.66 -7.86 -11.36
CA THR A 109 3.01 -8.15 -11.86
C THR A 109 4.11 -7.87 -10.84
N GLY A 110 3.84 -7.03 -9.86
CA GLY A 110 4.82 -6.52 -8.91
C GLY A 110 5.45 -5.20 -9.32
N ARG A 111 5.18 -4.70 -10.52
CA ARG A 111 5.81 -3.47 -11.04
C ARG A 111 5.38 -2.22 -10.29
N THR A 112 4.13 -2.11 -9.93
CA THR A 112 3.61 -0.99 -9.13
C THR A 112 4.26 -0.98 -7.75
N ILE A 113 4.39 -2.15 -7.12
CA ILE A 113 5.03 -2.29 -5.79
C ILE A 113 6.51 -1.93 -5.86
N ARG A 114 7.22 -2.37 -6.89
CA ARG A 114 8.62 -2.03 -7.09
C ARG A 114 8.80 -0.52 -7.24
N ALA A 115 7.97 0.13 -8.04
CA ALA A 115 8.01 1.57 -8.22
C ALA A 115 7.72 2.31 -6.90
N ALA A 116 6.78 1.83 -6.12
CA ALA A 116 6.46 2.40 -4.81
C ALA A 116 7.65 2.28 -3.85
N MET A 117 8.32 1.13 -3.82
CA MET A 117 9.51 0.96 -2.99
C MET A 117 10.63 1.94 -3.41
N ASP A 118 10.87 2.08 -4.71
CA ASP A 118 11.86 3.02 -5.22
C ASP A 118 11.54 4.46 -4.79
N GLU A 119 10.26 4.84 -4.81
CA GLU A 119 9.81 6.14 -4.35
C GLU A 119 10.03 6.32 -2.84
N ILE A 120 9.73 5.32 -2.03
CA ILE A 120 9.98 5.36 -0.58
C ILE A 120 11.46 5.62 -0.30
N PHE A 121 12.36 4.96 -1.04
CA PHE A 121 13.80 5.12 -0.87
C PHE A 121 14.30 6.53 -1.18
N THR A 122 13.56 7.33 -1.94
CA THR A 122 13.91 8.74 -2.15
C THR A 122 13.68 9.60 -0.91
N PHE A 123 12.82 9.15 0.02
CA PHE A 123 12.53 9.85 1.28
C PHE A 123 13.46 9.44 2.43
N GLY A 124 14.12 8.31 2.33
CA GLY A 124 15.03 7.84 3.36
C GLY A 124 15.25 6.33 3.30
N ARG A 125 15.86 5.81 4.34
CA ARG A 125 16.14 4.38 4.47
C ARG A 125 15.27 3.77 5.57
N PRO A 126 14.16 3.12 5.23
CA PRO A 126 13.36 2.41 6.20
C PRO A 126 14.12 1.19 6.75
N ASN A 127 13.73 0.75 7.92
CA ASN A 127 14.25 -0.48 8.51
C ASN A 127 13.79 -1.70 7.71
N ARG A 128 12.52 -1.73 7.34
CA ARG A 128 11.94 -2.76 6.46
C ARG A 128 10.67 -2.24 5.79
N ILE A 129 10.28 -2.92 4.70
CA ILE A 129 9.01 -2.67 4.02
C ILE A 129 8.28 -4.01 3.92
N GLN A 130 7.06 -4.06 4.45
CA GLN A 130 6.16 -5.20 4.31
C GLN A 130 4.99 -4.79 3.43
N LEU A 131 4.50 -5.72 2.64
CA LEU A 131 3.40 -5.47 1.72
C LEU A 131 2.10 -6.08 2.26
N ALA A 132 1.03 -5.30 2.23
CA ALA A 132 -0.32 -5.77 2.50
C ALA A 132 -1.22 -5.42 1.31
N VAL A 133 -1.92 -6.40 0.76
CA VAL A 133 -2.85 -6.22 -0.35
C VAL A 133 -4.16 -6.94 -0.08
N VAL A 134 -5.23 -6.45 -0.65
CA VAL A 134 -6.55 -7.08 -0.53
C VAL A 134 -6.63 -8.32 -1.42
N VAL A 135 -6.10 -8.21 -2.64
CA VAL A 135 -6.15 -9.30 -3.63
C VAL A 135 -4.77 -9.54 -4.22
N ASP A 136 -4.35 -10.78 -4.21
CA ASP A 136 -3.21 -11.24 -5.00
C ASP A 136 -3.74 -11.90 -6.27
N ARG A 137 -3.57 -11.23 -7.40
CA ARG A 137 -4.02 -11.69 -8.70
C ARG A 137 -3.12 -12.76 -9.31
N GLY A 138 -1.90 -12.89 -8.82
CA GLY A 138 -0.87 -13.72 -9.44
C GLY A 138 -0.24 -13.04 -10.65
N HIS A 139 0.39 -13.82 -11.51
CA HIS A 139 1.06 -13.36 -12.74
C HIS A 139 2.24 -12.40 -12.47
N ARG A 140 3.07 -12.74 -11.48
CA ARG A 140 4.27 -11.96 -11.17
C ARG A 140 5.23 -11.90 -12.36
N GLU A 141 5.80 -10.70 -12.56
CA GLU A 141 6.93 -10.46 -13.45
C GLU A 141 8.17 -10.06 -12.67
N LEU A 142 8.00 -9.62 -11.44
CA LEU A 142 9.08 -9.28 -10.50
C LEU A 142 8.95 -10.10 -9.22
N PRO A 143 10.07 -10.38 -8.54
CA PRO A 143 10.08 -11.19 -7.33
C PRO A 143 9.60 -10.39 -6.10
N ILE A 144 8.30 -10.20 -6.02
CA ILE A 144 7.63 -9.53 -4.91
C ILE A 144 6.86 -10.55 -4.09
#